data_d8741ecfaa06e48bf36005c576c3ca85
#
_entry.id   d8741ecfaa06e48bf36005c576c3ca85
#
_cell.length_a   1.000
_cell.length_b   1.000
_cell.length_c   1.000
_cell.angle_alpha   90.00
_cell.angle_beta   90.00
_cell.angle_gamma   90.00
#
_symmetry.space_group_name_H-M   'P 1'
#
loop_
_entity.id
_entity.type
_entity.pdbx_description
1 polymer ?
#
loop_
_entity_poly.entity_id
_entity_poly.type
_entity_poly.pdbx_seq_one_letter_code
_entity_poly.pdbx_strand_id
1 'polypeptide(L)'
;MFTMTRSVPVNDRSDPDIPVLNRDQVWKGLELKAENALPFVPKMTKCDTVERGDNYLVRDIVFRGEPARERVTFYPKRMVQFDRLSGSTLGTIRNEVEEYASGELSLRFTFSLEKEGIAPDSPEEQAYARQMEGDYLGAVQATLTAIRKWVKEGTLESQSAV
;
A
#
# COMPACT_ATOMS: atom_id res chain seq x y z
N MET A 1 -11.63 0.90 -17.13
CA MET A 1 -11.34 0.73 -15.69
C MET A 1 -11.25 -0.75 -15.36
N PHE A 2 -10.29 -1.12 -14.55
CA PHE A 2 -10.18 -2.49 -14.07
C PHE A 2 -10.09 -2.47 -12.54
N THR A 3 -10.59 -3.55 -11.91
CA THR A 3 -10.60 -3.69 -10.45
C THR A 3 -9.96 -5.02 -10.09
N MET A 4 -9.07 -4.99 -9.10
CA MET A 4 -8.43 -6.17 -8.55
C MET A 4 -8.40 -6.14 -7.03
N THR A 5 -8.55 -7.30 -6.42
CA THR A 5 -8.48 -7.46 -4.97
C THR A 5 -7.62 -8.68 -4.65
N ARG A 6 -6.68 -8.51 -3.72
CA ARG A 6 -5.84 -9.60 -3.20
C ARG A 6 -5.69 -9.44 -1.70
N SER A 7 -5.66 -10.57 -1.01
CA SER A 7 -5.39 -10.61 0.43
C SER A 7 -4.10 -11.39 0.68
N VAL A 8 -3.27 -10.88 1.59
CA VAL A 8 -2.01 -11.51 1.97
C VAL A 8 -2.07 -11.77 3.47
N PRO A 9 -1.82 -13.02 3.93
CA PRO A 9 -1.75 -13.31 5.36
C PRO A 9 -0.66 -12.47 6.03
N VAL A 10 -0.99 -11.87 7.17
CA VAL A 10 -0.03 -11.06 7.93
C VAL A 10 0.95 -11.96 8.68
N ASN A 11 0.47 -13.07 9.24
CA ASN A 11 1.25 -13.95 10.07
C ASN A 11 1.40 -15.35 9.47
N ASP A 12 2.57 -15.94 9.67
CA ASP A 12 2.84 -17.33 9.40
C ASP A 12 3.33 -17.99 10.69
N ARG A 13 2.41 -18.62 11.40
CA ARG A 13 2.70 -19.23 12.71
C ARG A 13 3.49 -20.53 12.58
N SER A 14 3.65 -21.05 11.38
CA SER A 14 4.48 -22.24 11.13
C SER A 14 5.97 -21.92 11.10
N ASP A 15 6.34 -20.66 10.93
CA ASP A 15 7.73 -20.19 10.89
C ASP A 15 8.07 -19.47 12.20
N PRO A 16 8.87 -20.09 13.08
CA PRO A 16 9.23 -19.46 14.36
C PRO A 16 10.14 -18.23 14.24
N ASP A 17 10.76 -18.03 13.07
CA ASP A 17 11.64 -16.88 12.84
C ASP A 17 10.87 -15.63 12.43
N ILE A 18 9.58 -15.77 12.10
CA ILE A 18 8.72 -14.65 11.74
C ILE A 18 7.94 -14.20 12.97
N PRO A 19 8.12 -12.96 13.45
CA PRO A 19 7.36 -12.46 14.59
C PRO A 19 5.87 -12.36 14.24
N VAL A 20 5.02 -12.65 15.23
CA VAL A 20 3.57 -12.47 15.09
C VAL A 20 3.24 -11.00 15.25
N LEU A 21 2.60 -10.43 14.24
CA LEU A 21 2.20 -9.02 14.24
C LEU A 21 0.77 -8.86 14.71
N ASN A 22 0.51 -7.80 15.47
CA ASN A 22 -0.84 -7.39 15.84
C ASN A 22 -1.34 -6.26 14.92
N ARG A 23 -2.61 -5.88 15.09
CA ARG A 23 -3.23 -4.83 14.29
C ARG A 23 -2.49 -3.49 14.39
N ASP A 24 -2.09 -3.10 15.59
CA ASP A 24 -1.41 -1.82 15.81
C ASP A 24 -0.07 -1.76 15.08
N GLN A 25 0.66 -2.86 15.05
CA GLN A 25 1.93 -2.97 14.34
C GLN A 25 1.74 -2.88 12.83
N VAL A 26 0.75 -3.58 12.30
CA VAL A 26 0.41 -3.50 10.87
C VAL A 26 -0.03 -2.08 10.49
N TRP A 27 -0.86 -1.47 11.34
CA TRP A 27 -1.31 -0.09 11.12
C TRP A 27 -0.13 0.90 11.09
N LYS A 28 0.80 0.78 12.01
CA LYS A 28 2.01 1.62 12.02
C LYS A 28 2.77 1.51 10.70
N GLY A 29 2.90 0.30 10.16
CA GLY A 29 3.55 0.08 8.87
C GLY A 29 2.81 0.75 7.71
N LEU A 30 1.48 0.67 7.71
CA LEU A 30 0.67 1.34 6.69
C LEU A 30 0.80 2.86 6.77
N GLU A 31 0.83 3.43 7.97
CA GLU A 31 1.07 4.86 8.16
C GLU A 31 2.44 5.28 7.62
N LEU A 32 3.49 4.53 7.95
CA LEU A 32 4.85 4.81 7.47
C LEU A 32 4.92 4.78 5.95
N LYS A 33 4.27 3.80 5.33
CA LYS A 33 4.22 3.68 3.87
C LYS A 33 3.48 4.85 3.23
N ALA A 34 2.40 5.30 3.84
CA ALA A 34 1.63 6.45 3.35
C ALA A 34 2.44 7.76 3.44
N GLU A 35 3.19 7.93 4.52
CA GLU A 35 4.03 9.11 4.74
C GLU A 35 5.23 9.14 3.78
N ASN A 36 5.86 8.00 3.55
CA ASN A 36 6.96 7.87 2.60
C ASN A 36 7.00 6.45 2.04
N ALA A 37 6.54 6.29 0.81
CA ALA A 37 6.46 4.99 0.16
C ALA A 37 7.80 4.48 -0.38
N LEU A 38 8.84 5.31 -0.46
CA LEU A 38 10.10 4.93 -1.10
C LEU A 38 10.72 3.63 -0.58
N PRO A 39 10.75 3.37 0.75
CA PRO A 39 11.30 2.11 1.26
C PRO A 39 10.45 0.87 0.94
N PHE A 40 9.17 1.07 0.58
CA PHE A 40 8.19 -0.02 0.44
C PHE A 40 7.81 -0.31 -1.01
N VAL A 41 7.98 0.65 -1.90
CA VAL A 41 7.53 0.55 -3.30
C VAL A 41 8.72 0.73 -4.22
N PRO A 42 9.33 -0.37 -4.71
CA PRO A 42 10.57 -0.28 -5.49
C PRO A 42 10.47 0.55 -6.77
N LYS A 43 9.28 0.64 -7.36
CA LYS A 43 9.07 1.39 -8.61
C LYS A 43 8.78 2.87 -8.38
N MET A 44 8.73 3.32 -7.13
CA MET A 44 8.51 4.72 -6.79
C MET A 44 9.84 5.41 -6.54
N THR A 45 10.06 6.55 -7.19
CA THR A 45 11.33 7.30 -7.11
C THR A 45 11.16 8.67 -6.45
N LYS A 46 9.92 9.10 -6.23
CA LYS A 46 9.62 10.34 -5.53
C LYS A 46 8.35 10.16 -4.70
N CYS A 47 8.34 10.69 -3.49
CA CYS A 47 7.17 10.67 -2.62
C CYS A 47 7.26 11.84 -1.64
N ASP A 48 6.64 12.97 -1.98
CA ASP A 48 6.70 14.20 -1.19
C ASP A 48 5.31 14.63 -0.74
N THR A 49 5.13 14.84 0.56
CA THR A 49 3.88 15.38 1.10
C THR A 49 3.82 16.87 0.82
N VAL A 50 2.76 17.32 0.17
CA VAL A 50 2.55 18.73 -0.21
C VAL A 50 1.42 19.40 0.58
N GLU A 51 0.55 18.60 1.21
CA GLU A 51 -0.55 19.09 2.03
C GLU A 51 -0.87 18.05 3.10
N ARG A 52 -1.34 18.51 4.26
CA ARG A 52 -1.69 17.62 5.37
C ARG A 52 -2.89 18.17 6.14
N GLY A 53 -3.85 17.30 6.44
CA GLY A 53 -4.99 17.57 7.31
C GLY A 53 -5.07 16.58 8.45
N ASP A 54 -6.20 16.55 9.16
CA ASP A 54 -6.36 15.71 10.36
C ASP A 54 -6.33 14.21 10.05
N ASN A 55 -6.95 13.80 8.95
CA ASN A 55 -7.06 12.39 8.58
C ASN A 55 -6.58 12.10 7.16
N TYR A 56 -5.84 13.03 6.57
CA TYR A 56 -5.35 12.86 5.20
C TYR A 56 -4.04 13.60 4.97
N LEU A 57 -3.37 13.22 3.90
CA LEU A 57 -2.30 14.00 3.30
C LEU A 57 -2.45 13.96 1.77
N VAL A 58 -1.84 14.94 1.12
CA VAL A 58 -1.69 14.94 -0.34
C VAL A 58 -0.20 14.85 -0.64
N ARG A 59 0.16 13.96 -1.55
CA ARG A 59 1.56 13.74 -1.90
C ARG A 59 1.78 13.73 -3.41
N ASP A 60 2.93 14.24 -3.82
CA ASP A 60 3.41 14.13 -5.19
C ASP A 60 4.34 12.93 -5.28
N ILE A 61 4.07 12.06 -6.24
CA ILE A 61 4.83 10.83 -6.46
C ILE A 61 5.33 10.75 -7.89
N VAL A 62 6.39 9.96 -8.08
CA VAL A 62 6.79 9.46 -9.39
C VAL A 62 6.84 7.94 -9.30
N PHE A 63 5.99 7.27 -10.06
CA PHE A 63 5.86 5.83 -10.08
C PHE A 63 6.10 5.31 -11.50
N ARG A 64 7.09 4.43 -11.66
CA ARG A 64 7.55 3.94 -12.98
C ARG A 64 7.84 5.09 -13.94
N GLY A 65 8.46 6.17 -13.44
CA GLY A 65 8.81 7.34 -14.25
C GLY A 65 7.65 8.30 -14.52
N GLU A 66 6.44 8.01 -14.07
CA GLU A 66 5.26 8.85 -14.32
C GLU A 66 4.88 9.65 -13.07
N PRO A 67 4.76 10.98 -13.18
CA PRO A 67 4.34 11.81 -12.04
C PRO A 67 2.85 11.69 -11.81
N ALA A 68 2.46 11.76 -10.55
CA ALA A 68 1.06 11.77 -10.14
C ALA A 68 0.92 12.48 -8.80
N ARG A 69 -0.30 12.92 -8.51
CA ARG A 69 -0.65 13.46 -7.20
C ARG A 69 -1.71 12.55 -6.59
N GLU A 70 -1.53 12.23 -5.31
CA GLU A 70 -2.45 11.37 -4.58
C GLU A 70 -2.94 12.05 -3.31
N ARG A 71 -4.24 11.87 -3.02
CA ARG A 71 -4.78 12.13 -1.69
C ARG A 71 -4.79 10.81 -0.94
N VAL A 72 -4.18 10.80 0.23
CA VAL A 72 -4.13 9.61 1.10
C VAL A 72 -5.01 9.88 2.31
N THR A 73 -6.04 9.07 2.51
CA THR A 73 -6.98 9.21 3.62
C THR A 73 -6.79 8.06 4.59
N PHE A 74 -6.72 8.39 5.88
CA PHE A 74 -6.50 7.42 6.96
C PHE A 74 -7.82 7.11 7.67
N TYR A 75 -8.16 5.83 7.74
CA TYR A 75 -9.23 5.31 8.58
C TYR A 75 -8.55 4.49 9.68
N PRO A 76 -8.26 5.09 10.87
CA PRO A 76 -7.33 4.53 11.84
C PRO A 76 -7.55 3.07 12.14
N LYS A 77 -6.45 2.30 12.08
CA LYS A 77 -6.35 0.87 12.37
C LYS A 77 -7.19 -0.02 11.45
N ARG A 78 -7.74 0.53 10.38
CA ARG A 78 -8.64 -0.20 9.49
C ARG A 78 -8.20 -0.12 8.03
N MET A 79 -7.97 1.09 7.50
CA MET A 79 -7.74 1.25 6.07
C MET A 79 -6.97 2.53 5.75
N VAL A 80 -6.12 2.46 4.73
CA VAL A 80 -5.54 3.62 4.07
C VAL A 80 -6.05 3.63 2.63
N GLN A 81 -6.61 4.74 2.19
CA GLN A 81 -7.13 4.92 0.85
C GLN A 81 -6.31 5.94 0.08
N PHE A 82 -5.94 5.58 -1.14
CA PHE A 82 -5.16 6.41 -2.05
C PHE A 82 -6.03 6.78 -3.24
N ASP A 83 -6.31 8.06 -3.41
CA ASP A 83 -7.07 8.56 -4.55
C ASP A 83 -6.12 9.32 -5.49
N ARG A 84 -5.98 8.84 -6.72
CA ARG A 84 -5.16 9.51 -7.74
C ARG A 84 -5.88 10.76 -8.22
N LEU A 85 -5.33 11.93 -7.95
CA LEU A 85 -5.90 13.23 -8.32
C LEU A 85 -5.44 13.66 -9.71
N SER A 86 -4.28 13.21 -10.16
CA SER A 86 -3.72 13.54 -11.47
C SER A 86 -2.75 12.46 -11.91
N GLY A 87 -2.34 12.52 -13.17
CA GLY A 87 -1.42 11.57 -13.77
C GLY A 87 -2.10 10.73 -14.83
N SER A 88 -1.34 9.83 -15.45
CA SER A 88 -1.84 8.98 -16.54
C SER A 88 -2.68 7.80 -16.06
N THR A 89 -2.63 7.49 -14.76
CA THR A 89 -3.45 6.45 -14.14
C THR A 89 -4.29 7.10 -13.06
N LEU A 90 -5.60 7.02 -13.20
CA LEU A 90 -6.56 7.58 -12.25
C LEU A 90 -7.32 6.46 -11.55
N GLY A 91 -7.85 6.74 -10.38
CA GLY A 91 -8.67 5.81 -9.61
C GLY A 91 -8.27 5.72 -8.15
N THR A 92 -8.63 4.62 -7.54
CA THR A 92 -8.52 4.43 -6.08
C THR A 92 -7.78 3.14 -5.76
N ILE A 93 -6.94 3.21 -4.74
CA ILE A 93 -6.23 2.06 -4.16
C ILE A 93 -6.56 2.03 -2.67
N ARG A 94 -6.87 0.85 -2.12
CA ARG A 94 -7.15 0.67 -0.71
C ARG A 94 -6.25 -0.40 -0.13
N ASN A 95 -5.70 -0.12 1.06
CA ASN A 95 -4.99 -1.12 1.88
C ASN A 95 -5.78 -1.28 3.17
N GLU A 96 -6.33 -2.46 3.40
CA GLU A 96 -7.22 -2.74 4.53
C GLU A 96 -6.64 -3.82 5.42
N VAL A 97 -6.73 -3.60 6.74
CA VAL A 97 -6.41 -4.64 7.72
C VAL A 97 -7.68 -5.43 8.00
N GLU A 98 -7.69 -6.69 7.60
CA GLU A 98 -8.82 -7.60 7.84
C GLU A 98 -8.50 -8.54 8.99
N GLU A 99 -9.51 -8.83 9.80
CA GLU A 99 -9.41 -9.83 10.85
C GLU A 99 -10.51 -10.87 10.64
N TYR A 100 -10.11 -12.13 10.55
CA TYR A 100 -11.04 -13.25 10.41
C TYR A 100 -11.62 -13.65 11.76
N ALA A 101 -12.70 -14.46 11.75
CA ALA A 101 -13.31 -14.97 12.96
C ALA A 101 -12.33 -15.74 13.85
N SER A 102 -11.29 -16.32 13.28
CA SER A 102 -10.21 -17.00 14.00
C SER A 102 -9.27 -16.05 14.76
N GLY A 103 -9.36 -14.74 14.52
CA GLY A 103 -8.42 -13.76 15.03
C GLY A 103 -7.20 -13.53 14.12
N GLU A 104 -7.05 -14.30 13.06
CA GLU A 104 -5.94 -14.12 12.12
C GLU A 104 -6.14 -12.85 11.29
N LEU A 105 -5.02 -12.15 11.05
CA LEU A 105 -5.01 -10.91 10.27
C LEU A 105 -4.60 -11.16 8.83
N SER A 106 -5.20 -10.39 7.93
CA SER A 106 -4.84 -10.34 6.53
C SER A 106 -4.72 -8.88 6.09
N LEU A 107 -3.82 -8.62 5.17
CA LEU A 107 -3.70 -7.31 4.55
C LEU A 107 -4.26 -7.41 3.13
N ARG A 108 -5.37 -6.72 2.92
CA ARG A 108 -6.10 -6.74 1.66
C ARG A 108 -5.83 -5.45 0.90
N PHE A 109 -5.44 -5.58 -0.35
CA PHE A 109 -5.38 -4.43 -1.21
C PHE A 109 -6.37 -4.57 -2.36
N THR A 110 -7.03 -3.44 -2.68
CA THR A 110 -7.98 -3.35 -3.79
C THR A 110 -7.60 -2.13 -4.60
N PHE A 111 -7.55 -2.28 -5.91
CA PHE A 111 -7.37 -1.13 -6.77
C PHE A 111 -8.38 -1.14 -7.89
N SER A 112 -8.92 0.04 -8.20
CA SER A 112 -9.83 0.32 -9.31
C SER A 112 -9.20 1.46 -10.09
N LEU A 113 -8.60 1.14 -11.23
CA LEU A 113 -7.74 2.06 -11.96
C LEU A 113 -8.12 2.13 -13.43
N GLU A 114 -7.82 3.28 -14.03
CA GLU A 114 -7.98 3.54 -15.45
C GLU A 114 -6.71 4.20 -15.97
N LYS A 115 -6.11 3.60 -17.00
CA LYS A 115 -4.88 4.10 -17.61
C LYS A 115 -5.21 4.87 -18.87
N GLU A 116 -4.71 6.11 -18.95
CA GLU A 116 -4.84 6.93 -20.17
C GLU A 116 -4.24 6.21 -21.37
N GLY A 117 -4.94 6.26 -22.49
CA GLY A 117 -4.48 5.66 -23.74
C GLY A 117 -4.69 4.16 -23.88
N ILE A 118 -5.29 3.51 -22.86
CA ILE A 118 -5.60 2.08 -22.90
C ILE A 118 -7.12 1.89 -22.97
N ALA A 119 -7.60 1.18 -23.97
CA ALA A 119 -9.03 0.92 -24.13
C ALA A 119 -9.52 -0.04 -23.04
N PRO A 120 -10.74 0.20 -22.48
CA PRO A 120 -11.35 -0.72 -21.52
C PRO A 120 -11.53 -2.12 -22.13
N ASP A 121 -11.33 -3.14 -21.32
CA ASP A 121 -11.49 -4.55 -21.67
C ASP A 121 -10.57 -5.04 -22.80
N SER A 122 -9.50 -4.28 -23.08
CA SER A 122 -8.53 -4.62 -24.11
C SER A 122 -7.44 -5.55 -23.56
N PRO A 123 -6.70 -6.28 -24.45
CA PRO A 123 -5.53 -7.03 -24.02
C PRO A 123 -4.47 -6.16 -23.34
N GLU A 124 -4.34 -4.89 -23.75
CA GLU A 124 -3.42 -3.94 -23.14
C GLU A 124 -3.84 -3.61 -21.71
N GLU A 125 -5.14 -3.47 -21.44
CA GLU A 125 -5.63 -3.24 -20.08
C GLU A 125 -5.38 -4.45 -19.20
N GLN A 126 -5.60 -5.66 -19.72
CA GLN A 126 -5.32 -6.90 -18.97
C GLN A 126 -3.84 -7.02 -18.63
N ALA A 127 -2.96 -6.68 -19.55
CA ALA A 127 -1.51 -6.72 -19.31
C ALA A 127 -1.11 -5.68 -18.26
N TYR A 128 -1.68 -4.49 -18.34
CA TYR A 128 -1.42 -3.42 -17.38
C TYR A 128 -1.94 -3.81 -15.98
N ALA A 129 -3.12 -4.42 -15.90
CA ALA A 129 -3.67 -4.88 -14.65
C ALA A 129 -2.78 -5.94 -13.98
N ARG A 130 -2.23 -6.87 -14.75
CA ARG A 130 -1.28 -7.87 -14.23
C ARG A 130 0.00 -7.24 -13.73
N GLN A 131 0.52 -6.22 -14.43
CA GLN A 131 1.70 -5.48 -14.00
C GLN A 131 1.43 -4.77 -12.66
N MET A 132 0.29 -4.09 -12.56
CA MET A 132 -0.08 -3.37 -11.35
C MET A 132 -0.32 -4.33 -10.17
N GLU A 133 -0.94 -5.48 -10.42
CA GLU A 133 -1.10 -6.50 -9.39
C GLU A 133 0.26 -6.94 -8.83
N GLY A 134 1.22 -7.22 -9.69
CA GLY A 134 2.57 -7.59 -9.26
C GLY A 134 3.27 -6.48 -8.47
N ASP A 135 3.15 -5.23 -8.91
CA ASP A 135 3.76 -4.08 -8.23
C ASP A 135 3.15 -3.87 -6.84
N TYR A 136 1.81 -3.95 -6.72
CA TYR A 136 1.15 -3.75 -5.43
C TYR A 136 1.33 -4.94 -4.50
N LEU A 137 1.33 -6.16 -5.02
CA LEU A 137 1.65 -7.35 -4.22
C LEU A 137 3.07 -7.23 -3.65
N GLY A 138 4.03 -6.83 -4.47
CA GLY A 138 5.40 -6.60 -4.03
C GLY A 138 5.49 -5.53 -2.96
N ALA A 139 4.72 -4.45 -3.09
CA ALA A 139 4.68 -3.37 -2.09
C ALA A 139 4.09 -3.85 -0.76
N VAL A 140 3.02 -4.65 -0.80
CA VAL A 140 2.41 -5.23 0.40
C VAL A 140 3.39 -6.17 1.10
N GLN A 141 4.05 -7.04 0.35
CA GLN A 141 5.05 -7.95 0.90
C GLN A 141 6.24 -7.21 1.50
N ALA A 142 6.71 -6.15 0.83
CA ALA A 142 7.79 -5.31 1.34
C ALA A 142 7.39 -4.61 2.64
N THR A 143 6.14 -4.17 2.74
CA THR A 143 5.59 -3.55 3.95
C THR A 143 5.64 -4.53 5.12
N LEU A 144 5.12 -5.74 4.94
CA LEU A 144 5.13 -6.77 5.99
C LEU A 144 6.56 -7.16 6.39
N THR A 145 7.45 -7.30 5.42
CA THR A 145 8.86 -7.62 5.67
C THR A 145 9.53 -6.53 6.53
N ALA A 146 9.29 -5.26 6.21
CA ALA A 146 9.85 -4.15 6.98
C ALA A 146 9.31 -4.11 8.41
N ILE A 147 7.99 -4.29 8.58
CA ILE A 147 7.37 -4.31 9.91
C ILE A 147 7.96 -5.43 10.76
N ARG A 148 8.07 -6.64 10.20
CA ARG A 148 8.63 -7.80 10.89
C ARG A 148 10.07 -7.56 11.34
N LYS A 149 10.86 -6.94 10.49
CA LYS A 149 12.25 -6.56 10.81
C LYS A 149 12.28 -5.61 12.01
N TRP A 150 11.50 -4.54 11.97
CA TRP A 150 11.48 -3.55 13.04
C TRP A 150 10.92 -4.10 14.35
N VAL A 151 9.92 -4.99 14.28
CA VAL A 151 9.39 -5.66 15.48
C VAL A 151 10.45 -6.57 16.08
N LYS A 152 11.16 -7.33 15.26
CA LYS A 152 12.24 -8.22 15.74
C LYS A 152 13.38 -7.44 16.38
N GLU A 153 13.70 -6.26 15.85
CA GLU A 153 14.73 -5.36 16.39
C GLU A 153 14.25 -4.52 17.57
N GLY A 154 12.94 -4.48 17.83
CA GLY A 154 12.36 -3.63 18.87
C GLY A 154 12.34 -2.15 18.51
N THR A 155 12.36 -1.81 17.22
CA THR A 155 12.51 -0.43 16.74
C THR A 155 11.31 0.11 15.98
N LEU A 156 10.20 -0.62 15.91
CA LEU A 156 9.04 -0.20 15.12
C LEU A 156 8.51 1.17 15.55
N GLU A 157 8.33 1.39 16.85
CA GLU A 157 7.75 2.63 17.37
C GLU A 157 8.66 3.85 17.16
N SER A 158 9.95 3.64 16.97
CA SER A 158 10.90 4.72 16.73
C SER A 158 11.04 5.06 15.24
N GLN A 159 10.41 4.31 14.35
CA GLN A 159 10.48 4.61 12.92
C GLN A 159 9.72 5.88 12.59
N SER A 160 10.29 6.65 11.69
CA SER A 160 9.72 7.90 11.19
C SER A 160 9.87 7.95 9.68
N ALA A 161 8.91 8.60 9.02
CA ALA A 161 8.91 8.80 7.57
C ALA A 161 9.83 9.95 7.12
N VAL A 162 10.32 10.70 8.06
CA VAL A 162 11.14 11.90 7.78
C VAL A 162 12.62 11.56 7.72
#